data_a7a6da148d04f975e9fa061a5fa46d3f
#
_entry.id   a7a6da148d04f975e9fa061a5fa46d3f
#
_cell.length_a   1.000
_cell.length_b   1.000
_cell.length_c   1.000
_cell.angle_alpha   90.00
_cell.angle_beta   90.00
_cell.angle_gamma   90.00
#
_symmetry.space_group_name_H-M   'P 1'
#
loop_
_entity.id
_entity.type
_entity.pdbx_description
1 polymer ?
#
loop_
_entity_poly.entity_id
_entity_poly.type
_entity_poly.pdbx_seq_one_letter_code
_entity_poly.pdbx_strand_id
1 'polypeptide(L)'
;MSNLQIPGTSADHIQGDPNAAVILVEYGDYQCPYCGEAYPIVKEVQDHFGEKLGLVFRNFPLTRMHPEAESAAETAEFAGAHGQFWEMHDALYENQNALGPEFYLAAAQSFGLPGAELSEALRQHAFKAKIRSDFMGGLKSGVNGTPSFFINGTRHDGAFDFENLVAAIDAGFLRPLGNDPS
;
A
#
# COMPACT_ATOMS: atom_id res chain seq x y z
N MET A 1 -21.87 3.95 -1.96
CA MET A 1 -20.55 3.32 -1.92
C MET A 1 -19.57 4.20 -2.69
N SER A 2 -18.43 4.52 -2.12
CA SER A 2 -17.41 5.30 -2.85
C SER A 2 -16.63 4.35 -3.77
N ASN A 3 -16.39 4.79 -4.99
CA ASN A 3 -15.62 4.04 -5.97
C ASN A 3 -14.22 4.65 -6.11
N LEU A 4 -13.26 3.79 -6.44
CA LEU A 4 -11.89 4.19 -6.74
C LEU A 4 -11.88 5.12 -7.94
N GLN A 5 -11.50 6.39 -7.75
CA GLN A 5 -11.52 7.41 -8.81
C GLN A 5 -10.29 7.35 -9.72
N ILE A 6 -9.20 6.74 -9.22
CA ILE A 6 -7.97 6.54 -9.99
C ILE A 6 -7.78 5.03 -10.14
N PRO A 7 -8.08 4.48 -11.33
CA PRO A 7 -7.82 3.06 -11.60
C PRO A 7 -6.34 2.72 -11.48
N GLY A 8 -6.00 1.43 -11.47
CA GLY A 8 -4.63 0.96 -11.48
C GLY A 8 -3.84 1.56 -12.64
N THR A 9 -2.62 1.99 -12.37
CA THR A 9 -1.70 2.60 -13.32
C THR A 9 -0.36 1.87 -13.31
N SER A 10 0.47 2.11 -14.33
CA SER A 10 1.84 1.59 -14.36
C SER A 10 2.74 2.18 -13.25
N ALA A 11 2.28 3.19 -12.54
CA ALA A 11 2.97 3.78 -11.39
C ALA A 11 2.61 3.08 -10.06
N ASP A 12 1.64 2.18 -10.05
CA ASP A 12 1.27 1.42 -8.85
C ASP A 12 2.28 0.30 -8.57
N HIS A 13 2.54 0.09 -7.28
CA HIS A 13 3.21 -1.13 -6.81
C HIS A 13 2.17 -2.23 -6.70
N ILE A 14 2.33 -3.28 -7.51
CA ILE A 14 1.46 -4.43 -7.51
C ILE A 14 2.22 -5.70 -7.13
N GLN A 15 1.67 -6.48 -6.22
CA GLN A 15 2.16 -7.81 -5.87
C GLN A 15 1.17 -8.85 -6.39
N GLY A 16 1.67 -9.89 -7.04
CA GLY A 16 0.87 -10.88 -7.74
C GLY A 16 0.61 -10.50 -9.22
N ASP A 17 -0.40 -11.12 -9.82
CA ASP A 17 -0.74 -10.89 -11.22
C ASP A 17 -1.50 -9.56 -11.39
N PRO A 18 -0.99 -8.61 -12.19
CA PRO A 18 -1.71 -7.37 -12.49
C PRO A 18 -3.05 -7.59 -13.22
N ASN A 19 -3.24 -8.77 -13.80
CA ASN A 19 -4.47 -9.18 -14.47
C ASN A 19 -5.29 -10.18 -13.65
N ALA A 20 -5.00 -10.30 -12.35
CA ALA A 20 -5.77 -11.17 -11.46
C ALA A 20 -7.27 -10.85 -11.52
N ALA A 21 -8.10 -11.85 -11.29
CA ALA A 21 -9.56 -11.72 -11.34
C ALA A 21 -10.09 -10.71 -10.29
N VAL A 22 -9.36 -10.55 -9.18
CA VAL A 22 -9.64 -9.52 -8.17
C VAL A 22 -8.38 -8.74 -7.87
N ILE A 23 -8.51 -7.41 -7.87
CA ILE A 23 -7.48 -6.48 -7.43
C ILE A 23 -7.93 -5.85 -6.12
N LEU A 24 -7.13 -6.08 -5.07
CA LEU A 24 -7.25 -5.41 -3.77
C LEU A 24 -6.33 -4.19 -3.76
N VAL A 25 -6.89 -3.00 -3.59
CA VAL A 25 -6.12 -1.78 -3.41
C VAL A 25 -6.16 -1.38 -1.95
N GLU A 26 -5.01 -1.25 -1.33
CA GLU A 26 -4.85 -0.72 0.03
C GLU A 26 -4.27 0.69 -0.01
N TYR A 27 -4.94 1.63 0.62
CA TYR A 27 -4.35 2.91 1.02
C TYR A 27 -3.84 2.78 2.46
N GLY A 28 -2.54 2.88 2.63
CA GLY A 28 -1.88 2.61 3.90
C GLY A 28 -0.88 3.67 4.32
N ASP A 29 -0.54 3.61 5.60
CA ASP A 29 0.41 4.47 6.31
C ASP A 29 1.32 3.57 7.15
N TYR A 30 2.63 3.60 6.88
CA TYR A 30 3.59 2.71 7.53
C TYR A 30 3.71 2.92 9.05
N GLN A 31 3.31 4.07 9.58
CA GLN A 31 3.33 4.33 11.02
C GLN A 31 1.95 4.15 11.68
N CYS A 32 0.89 3.97 10.91
CA CYS A 32 -0.45 3.75 11.45
C CYS A 32 -0.55 2.39 12.15
N PRO A 33 -0.93 2.33 13.45
CA PRO A 33 -1.08 1.07 14.17
C PRO A 33 -2.09 0.12 13.53
N TYR A 34 -3.21 0.63 13.02
CA TYR A 34 -4.23 -0.18 12.35
C TYR A 34 -3.73 -0.78 11.03
N CYS A 35 -2.85 -0.07 10.30
CA CYS A 35 -2.19 -0.64 9.14
C CYS A 35 -1.21 -1.76 9.54
N GLY A 36 -0.51 -1.60 10.65
CA GLY A 36 0.32 -2.66 11.23
C GLY A 36 -0.47 -3.89 11.64
N GLU A 37 -1.68 -3.72 12.17
CA GLU A 37 -2.60 -4.83 12.46
C GLU A 37 -3.13 -5.49 11.18
N ALA A 38 -3.42 -4.71 10.13
CA ALA A 38 -3.91 -5.21 8.86
C ALA A 38 -2.84 -5.95 8.05
N TYR A 39 -1.57 -5.57 8.18
CA TYR A 39 -0.46 -6.12 7.38
C TYR A 39 -0.39 -7.66 7.40
N PRO A 40 -0.32 -8.35 8.58
CA PRO A 40 -0.31 -9.82 8.60
C PRO A 40 -1.61 -10.43 8.05
N ILE A 41 -2.75 -9.78 8.24
CA ILE A 41 -4.05 -10.23 7.72
C ILE A 41 -4.07 -10.18 6.20
N VAL A 42 -3.56 -9.10 5.60
CA VAL A 42 -3.45 -8.97 4.14
C VAL A 42 -2.53 -10.05 3.56
N LYS A 43 -1.42 -10.37 4.23
CA LYS A 43 -0.55 -11.50 3.85
C LYS A 43 -1.30 -12.82 3.85
N GLU A 44 -2.06 -13.10 4.90
CA GLU A 44 -2.86 -14.32 5.01
C GLU A 44 -3.93 -14.39 3.91
N VAL A 45 -4.57 -13.27 3.60
CA VAL A 45 -5.53 -13.16 2.49
C VAL A 45 -4.85 -13.43 1.13
N GLN A 46 -3.66 -12.89 0.91
CA GLN A 46 -2.89 -13.17 -0.31
C GLN A 46 -2.54 -14.66 -0.42
N ASP A 47 -2.11 -15.30 0.67
CA ASP A 47 -1.80 -16.73 0.70
C ASP A 47 -3.05 -17.57 0.40
N HIS A 48 -4.21 -17.15 0.91
CA HIS A 48 -5.49 -17.83 0.69
C HIS A 48 -5.94 -17.82 -0.78
N PHE A 49 -5.82 -16.68 -1.47
CA PHE A 49 -6.27 -16.53 -2.86
C PHE A 49 -5.19 -16.84 -3.90
N GLY A 50 -3.92 -16.78 -3.52
CA GLY A 50 -2.79 -17.02 -4.42
C GLY A 50 -2.85 -16.14 -5.68
N GLU A 51 -2.66 -16.73 -6.84
CA GLU A 51 -2.61 -16.03 -8.14
C GLU A 51 -3.93 -15.36 -8.56
N LYS A 52 -5.02 -15.62 -7.85
CA LYS A 52 -6.33 -15.03 -8.17
C LYS A 52 -6.48 -13.59 -7.66
N LEU A 53 -5.57 -13.16 -6.78
CA LEU A 53 -5.58 -11.84 -6.15
C LEU A 53 -4.31 -11.06 -6.48
N GLY A 54 -4.48 -9.85 -7.02
CA GLY A 54 -3.41 -8.87 -7.09
C GLY A 54 -3.58 -7.84 -5.96
N LEU A 55 -2.48 -7.49 -5.27
CA LEU A 55 -2.45 -6.45 -4.25
C LEU A 55 -1.77 -5.20 -4.80
N VAL A 56 -2.45 -4.08 -4.72
CA VAL A 56 -1.90 -2.75 -4.97
C VAL A 56 -1.79 -1.99 -3.66
N PHE A 57 -0.62 -1.43 -3.38
CA PHE A 57 -0.42 -0.54 -2.24
C PHE A 57 -0.26 0.91 -2.71
N ARG A 58 -0.96 1.83 -2.06
CA ARG A 58 -0.88 3.27 -2.28
C ARG A 58 -0.63 4.01 -0.98
N ASN A 59 0.27 4.98 -1.03
CA ASN A 59 0.65 5.76 0.14
C ASN A 59 -0.45 6.73 0.55
N PHE A 60 -0.80 6.70 1.84
CA PHE A 60 -1.72 7.66 2.44
C PHE A 60 -1.22 8.11 3.82
N PRO A 61 -0.05 8.80 3.87
CA PRO A 61 0.58 9.16 5.13
C PRO A 61 -0.23 10.24 5.88
N LEU A 62 -0.60 9.93 7.13
CA LEU A 62 -1.32 10.84 8.03
C LEU A 62 -0.32 11.67 8.85
N THR A 63 0.46 12.51 8.21
CA THR A 63 1.63 13.21 8.76
C THR A 63 1.37 14.07 9.99
N ARG A 64 0.11 14.48 10.23
CA ARG A 64 -0.27 15.20 11.45
C ARG A 64 -0.30 14.31 12.69
N MET A 65 -0.50 13.02 12.52
CA MET A 65 -0.60 12.03 13.59
C MET A 65 0.63 11.14 13.65
N HIS A 66 1.25 10.90 12.50
CA HIS A 66 2.34 9.96 12.31
C HIS A 66 3.55 10.67 11.68
N PRO A 67 4.47 11.20 12.49
CA PRO A 67 5.59 12.03 11.99
C PRO A 67 6.54 11.28 11.07
N GLU A 68 6.68 9.96 11.18
CA GLU A 68 7.53 9.13 10.32
C GLU A 68 6.81 8.58 9.08
N ALA A 69 5.50 8.82 8.92
CA ALA A 69 4.72 8.25 7.82
C ALA A 69 5.23 8.66 6.44
N GLU A 70 5.61 9.93 6.24
CA GLU A 70 6.11 10.42 4.94
C GLU A 70 7.50 9.87 4.64
N SER A 71 8.42 9.89 5.59
CA SER A 71 9.79 9.38 5.42
C SER A 71 9.82 7.87 5.20
N ALA A 72 8.96 7.11 5.89
CA ALA A 72 8.78 5.68 5.65
C ALA A 72 8.25 5.41 4.23
N ALA A 73 7.23 6.16 3.79
CA ALA A 73 6.70 6.06 2.43
C ALA A 73 7.78 6.38 1.37
N GLU A 74 8.56 7.45 1.56
CA GLU A 74 9.67 7.79 0.66
C GLU A 74 10.74 6.69 0.63
N THR A 75 11.01 6.03 1.76
CA THR A 75 11.94 4.91 1.83
C THR A 75 11.44 3.70 1.03
N ALA A 76 10.14 3.39 1.12
CA ALA A 76 9.53 2.33 0.30
C ALA A 76 9.59 2.66 -1.20
N GLU A 77 9.28 3.90 -1.59
CA GLU A 77 9.37 4.35 -2.99
C GLU A 77 10.81 4.33 -3.51
N PHE A 78 11.78 4.71 -2.68
CA PHE A 78 13.20 4.59 -3.04
C PHE A 78 13.57 3.13 -3.32
N ALA A 79 13.19 2.21 -2.45
CA ALA A 79 13.41 0.78 -2.68
C ALA A 79 12.69 0.29 -3.94
N GLY A 80 11.48 0.80 -4.19
CA GLY A 80 10.70 0.52 -5.40
C GLY A 80 11.42 0.96 -6.69
N ALA A 81 12.09 2.10 -6.67
CA ALA A 81 12.92 2.57 -7.79
C ALA A 81 14.11 1.62 -8.07
N HIS A 82 14.48 0.79 -7.11
CA HIS A 82 15.52 -0.24 -7.22
C HIS A 82 14.94 -1.67 -7.35
N GLY A 83 13.65 -1.82 -7.57
CA GLY A 83 12.99 -3.11 -7.75
C GLY A 83 12.71 -3.90 -6.48
N GLN A 84 12.77 -3.25 -5.30
CA GLN A 84 12.62 -3.89 -3.98
C GLN A 84 11.56 -3.20 -3.10
N PHE A 85 10.46 -2.77 -3.72
CA PHE A 85 9.36 -2.12 -2.98
C PHE A 85 8.80 -3.03 -1.89
N TRP A 86 8.47 -4.26 -2.24
CA TRP A 86 7.77 -5.17 -1.34
C TRP A 86 8.63 -5.65 -0.18
N GLU A 87 9.93 -5.85 -0.40
CA GLU A 87 10.88 -6.16 0.66
C GLU A 87 10.98 -5.03 1.68
N MET A 88 11.03 -3.79 1.20
CA MET A 88 11.04 -2.62 2.09
C MET A 88 9.69 -2.40 2.75
N HIS A 89 8.59 -2.60 2.04
CA HIS A 89 7.22 -2.55 2.56
C HIS A 89 7.05 -3.49 3.76
N ASP A 90 7.47 -4.74 3.60
CA ASP A 90 7.42 -5.73 4.66
C ASP A 90 8.29 -5.31 5.86
N ALA A 91 9.53 -4.90 5.61
CA ALA A 91 10.46 -4.46 6.67
C ALA A 91 9.92 -3.27 7.47
N LEU A 92 9.28 -2.29 6.81
CA LEU A 92 8.71 -1.12 7.48
C LEU A 92 7.55 -1.51 8.40
N TYR A 93 6.62 -2.36 7.95
CA TYR A 93 5.50 -2.81 8.79
C TYR A 93 5.94 -3.72 9.93
N GLU A 94 6.89 -4.60 9.69
CA GLU A 94 7.43 -5.51 10.71
C GLU A 94 8.24 -4.78 11.80
N ASN A 95 8.64 -3.53 11.54
CA ASN A 95 9.46 -2.73 12.45
C ASN A 95 8.86 -1.34 12.73
N GLN A 96 7.54 -1.22 12.84
CA GLN A 96 6.87 0.06 13.06
C GLN A 96 7.40 0.84 14.28
N ASN A 97 7.83 0.16 15.33
CA ASN A 97 8.38 0.77 16.53
C ASN A 97 9.79 1.34 16.37
N ALA A 98 10.46 1.02 15.27
CA ALA A 98 11.84 1.43 14.99
C ALA A 98 11.94 2.42 13.81
N LEU A 99 10.81 2.86 13.24
CA LEU A 99 10.81 3.78 12.10
C LEU A 99 11.62 5.05 12.38
N GLY A 100 12.48 5.40 11.46
CA GLY A 100 13.36 6.54 11.54
C GLY A 100 14.62 6.35 10.70
N PRO A 101 15.44 7.39 10.55
CA PRO A 101 16.59 7.40 9.63
C PRO A 101 17.57 6.23 9.84
N GLU A 102 17.84 5.86 11.10
CA GLU A 102 18.75 4.75 11.42
C GLU A 102 18.20 3.42 10.90
N PHE A 103 16.91 3.16 11.10
CA PHE A 103 16.26 1.97 10.61
C PHE A 103 16.22 1.93 9.08
N TYR A 104 15.89 3.05 8.43
CA TYR A 104 15.82 3.10 6.97
C TYR A 104 17.15 2.78 6.31
N LEU A 105 18.25 3.31 6.86
CA LEU A 105 19.60 3.03 6.38
C LEU A 105 20.01 1.57 6.62
N ALA A 106 19.70 1.02 7.79
CA ALA A 106 19.98 -0.38 8.11
C ALA A 106 19.20 -1.34 7.19
N ALA A 107 17.92 -1.06 6.96
CA ALA A 107 17.09 -1.84 6.04
C ALA A 107 17.61 -1.75 4.60
N ALA A 108 17.92 -0.55 4.10
CA ALA A 108 18.50 -0.36 2.78
C ALA A 108 19.81 -1.15 2.63
N GLN A 109 20.69 -1.10 3.62
CA GLN A 109 21.93 -1.86 3.62
C GLN A 109 21.70 -3.37 3.58
N SER A 110 20.71 -3.87 4.33
CA SER A 110 20.38 -5.30 4.34
C SER A 110 19.88 -5.80 2.99
N PHE A 111 19.28 -4.92 2.21
CA PHE A 111 18.80 -5.21 0.84
C PHE A 111 19.83 -4.87 -0.25
N GLY A 112 21.02 -4.44 0.13
CA GLY A 112 22.07 -4.05 -0.83
C GLY A 112 21.77 -2.74 -1.55
N LEU A 113 20.89 -1.91 -1.01
CA LEU A 113 20.54 -0.61 -1.58
C LEU A 113 21.56 0.48 -1.17
N PRO A 114 21.80 1.49 -2.02
CA PRO A 114 22.81 2.53 -1.75
C PRO A 114 22.32 3.51 -0.68
N GLY A 115 22.75 3.33 0.57
CA GLY A 115 22.31 4.13 1.72
C GLY A 115 22.60 5.63 1.58
N ALA A 116 23.70 6.03 0.95
CA ALA A 116 24.00 7.43 0.70
C ALA A 116 23.00 8.08 -0.26
N GLU A 117 22.56 7.35 -1.28
CA GLU A 117 21.53 7.82 -2.22
C GLU A 117 20.16 7.90 -1.54
N LEU A 118 19.83 6.92 -0.66
CA LEU A 118 18.62 7.00 0.17
C LEU A 118 18.63 8.24 1.05
N SER A 119 19.72 8.51 1.76
CA SER A 119 19.83 9.70 2.61
C SER A 119 19.62 10.99 1.82
N GLU A 120 20.20 11.07 0.62
CA GLU A 120 20.03 12.23 -0.25
C GLU A 120 18.61 12.34 -0.80
N ALA A 121 18.00 11.23 -1.20
CA ALA A 121 16.61 11.18 -1.67
C ALA A 121 15.63 11.66 -0.59
N LEU A 122 15.81 11.21 0.67
CA LEU A 122 15.00 11.66 1.80
C LEU A 122 15.20 13.14 2.09
N ARG A 123 16.43 13.63 2.06
CA ARG A 123 16.75 15.06 2.28
C ARG A 123 16.11 15.95 1.22
N GLN A 124 16.03 15.49 -0.02
CA GLN A 124 15.46 16.22 -1.16
C GLN A 124 13.95 15.97 -1.33
N HIS A 125 13.34 15.10 -0.56
CA HIS A 125 11.96 14.64 -0.76
C HIS A 125 11.69 14.17 -2.19
N ALA A 126 12.59 13.33 -2.72
CA ALA A 126 12.61 12.93 -4.13
C ALA A 126 11.32 12.20 -4.57
N PHE A 127 10.62 11.52 -3.64
CA PHE A 127 9.41 10.76 -3.92
C PHE A 127 8.11 11.44 -3.48
N LYS A 128 8.20 12.66 -2.99
CA LYS A 128 7.03 13.42 -2.50
C LYS A 128 5.92 13.57 -3.54
N ALA A 129 6.26 13.73 -4.80
CA ALA A 129 5.28 13.86 -5.88
C ALA A 129 4.43 12.57 -6.05
N LYS A 130 5.07 11.40 -6.00
CA LYS A 130 4.39 10.10 -6.06
C LYS A 130 3.47 9.91 -4.86
N ILE A 131 3.98 10.13 -3.65
CA ILE A 131 3.22 9.98 -2.40
C ILE A 131 2.03 10.94 -2.37
N ARG A 132 2.23 12.18 -2.80
CA ARG A 132 1.15 13.17 -2.92
C ARG A 132 0.09 12.75 -3.95
N SER A 133 0.51 12.17 -5.08
CA SER A 133 -0.41 11.67 -6.09
C SER A 133 -1.31 10.56 -5.53
N ASP A 134 -0.73 9.59 -4.81
CA ASP A 134 -1.47 8.54 -4.14
C ASP A 134 -2.45 9.12 -3.12
N PHE A 135 -1.97 9.99 -2.24
CA PHE A 135 -2.77 10.64 -1.20
C PHE A 135 -3.98 11.40 -1.78
N MET A 136 -3.74 12.21 -2.81
CA MET A 136 -4.80 12.97 -3.48
C MET A 136 -5.79 12.04 -4.22
N GLY A 137 -5.31 10.95 -4.79
CA GLY A 137 -6.14 9.89 -5.37
C GLY A 137 -7.05 9.25 -4.34
N GLY A 138 -6.50 8.96 -3.15
CA GLY A 138 -7.25 8.45 -2.01
C GLY A 138 -8.34 9.42 -1.56
N LEU A 139 -8.02 10.69 -1.36
CA LEU A 139 -9.01 11.71 -1.00
C LEU A 139 -10.16 11.80 -2.02
N LYS A 140 -9.85 11.80 -3.32
CA LYS A 140 -10.86 11.79 -4.38
C LYS A 140 -11.74 10.54 -4.36
N SER A 141 -11.19 9.43 -3.91
CA SER A 141 -11.89 8.15 -3.76
C SER A 141 -12.64 8.01 -2.42
N GLY A 142 -12.62 9.06 -1.59
CA GLY A 142 -13.32 9.10 -0.31
C GLY A 142 -12.53 8.46 0.85
N VAL A 143 -11.22 8.22 0.69
CA VAL A 143 -10.36 7.77 1.79
C VAL A 143 -10.25 8.88 2.83
N ASN A 144 -10.55 8.55 4.08
CA ASN A 144 -10.53 9.47 5.22
C ASN A 144 -9.75 8.91 6.43
N GLY A 145 -9.10 7.77 6.26
CA GLY A 145 -8.28 7.09 7.26
C GLY A 145 -7.61 5.86 6.68
N THR A 146 -6.71 5.26 7.44
CA THR A 146 -5.94 4.09 7.06
C THR A 146 -6.07 2.95 8.07
N PRO A 147 -6.05 1.68 7.64
CA PRO A 147 -6.08 1.27 6.23
C PRO A 147 -7.44 1.53 5.58
N SER A 148 -7.46 1.75 4.27
CA SER A 148 -8.69 1.76 3.47
C SER A 148 -8.52 0.82 2.29
N PHE A 149 -9.49 -0.07 2.10
CA PHE A 149 -9.44 -1.11 1.07
C PHE A 149 -10.47 -0.88 -0.02
N PHE A 150 -10.08 -1.20 -1.26
CA PHE A 150 -10.97 -1.24 -2.42
C PHE A 150 -10.81 -2.58 -3.12
N ILE A 151 -11.92 -3.22 -3.44
CA ILE A 151 -11.97 -4.52 -4.10
C ILE A 151 -12.59 -4.31 -5.48
N ASN A 152 -11.83 -4.57 -6.54
CA ASN A 152 -12.23 -4.27 -7.91
C ASN A 152 -12.82 -2.85 -8.06
N GLY A 153 -12.18 -1.86 -7.42
CA GLY A 153 -12.58 -0.46 -7.47
C GLY A 153 -13.71 -0.05 -6.52
N THR A 154 -14.36 -0.99 -5.84
CA THR A 154 -15.41 -0.68 -4.86
C THR A 154 -14.84 -0.65 -3.45
N ARG A 155 -15.13 0.41 -2.70
CA ARG A 155 -14.66 0.55 -1.32
C ARG A 155 -15.24 -0.54 -0.44
N HIS A 156 -14.38 -1.17 0.34
CA HIS A 156 -14.76 -2.05 1.43
C HIS A 156 -14.96 -1.23 2.71
N ASP A 157 -16.21 -1.12 3.16
CA ASP A 157 -16.58 -0.37 4.36
C ASP A 157 -16.73 -1.27 5.60
N GLY A 158 -16.39 -2.56 5.46
CA GLY A 158 -16.42 -3.55 6.55
C GLY A 158 -15.15 -3.57 7.39
N ALA A 159 -15.14 -4.47 8.37
CA ALA A 159 -13.93 -4.77 9.13
C ALA A 159 -12.85 -5.39 8.22
N PHE A 160 -11.58 -5.19 8.57
CA PHE A 160 -10.45 -5.71 7.80
C PHE A 160 -9.87 -7.02 8.39
N ASP A 161 -10.62 -7.72 9.25
CA ASP A 161 -10.23 -9.07 9.65
C ASP A 161 -10.30 -10.03 8.46
N PHE A 162 -9.65 -11.19 8.63
CA PHE A 162 -9.49 -12.18 7.57
C PHE A 162 -10.84 -12.61 6.96
N GLU A 163 -11.82 -12.97 7.78
CA GLU A 163 -13.11 -13.47 7.32
C GLU A 163 -13.90 -12.43 6.52
N ASN A 164 -13.87 -11.17 6.99
CA ASN A 164 -14.56 -10.08 6.30
C ASN A 164 -13.88 -9.72 4.97
N LEU A 165 -12.54 -9.68 4.92
CA LEU A 165 -11.83 -9.45 3.66
C LEU A 165 -12.02 -10.59 2.67
N VAL A 166 -11.93 -11.85 3.11
CA VAL A 166 -12.17 -13.02 2.26
C VAL A 166 -13.58 -12.99 1.67
N ALA A 167 -14.60 -12.76 2.51
CA ALA A 167 -15.98 -12.68 2.03
C ALA A 167 -16.21 -11.55 1.01
N ALA A 168 -15.58 -10.40 1.23
CA ALA A 168 -15.69 -9.27 0.32
C ALA A 168 -14.95 -9.53 -1.02
N ILE A 169 -13.79 -10.20 -0.98
CA ILE A 169 -13.04 -10.60 -2.17
C ILE A 169 -13.78 -11.67 -2.95
N ASP A 170 -14.36 -12.67 -2.28
CA ASP A 170 -15.21 -13.69 -2.91
C ASP A 170 -16.40 -13.06 -3.65
N ALA A 171 -17.03 -12.06 -3.04
CA ALA A 171 -18.06 -11.27 -3.72
C ALA A 171 -17.52 -10.48 -4.93
N GLY A 172 -16.25 -10.08 -4.89
CA GLY A 172 -15.54 -9.42 -5.98
C GLY A 172 -15.37 -10.30 -7.22
N PHE A 173 -15.18 -11.60 -7.06
CA PHE A 173 -15.12 -12.56 -8.18
C PHE A 173 -16.44 -12.64 -8.96
N LEU A 174 -17.56 -12.31 -8.32
CA LEU A 174 -18.88 -12.26 -8.96
C LEU A 174 -19.15 -10.94 -9.70
N ARG A 175 -18.28 -9.95 -9.56
CA ARG A 175 -18.36 -8.62 -10.21
C ARG A 175 -17.05 -8.31 -10.90
N PRO A 176 -16.78 -8.90 -12.09
CA PRO A 176 -15.54 -8.65 -12.81
C PRO A 176 -15.35 -7.18 -13.16
N LEU A 177 -14.09 -6.72 -13.16
CA LEU A 177 -13.70 -5.40 -13.63
C LEU A 177 -14.27 -5.16 -15.05
N GLY A 178 -15.15 -4.18 -15.22
CA GLY A 178 -15.49 -3.68 -16.55
C GLY A 178 -16.91 -3.83 -17.05
N ASN A 179 -17.91 -4.14 -16.23
CA ASN A 179 -19.31 -4.06 -16.63
C ASN A 179 -20.06 -3.03 -15.78
N ASP A 180 -19.82 -1.76 -16.05
CA ASP A 180 -20.81 -0.73 -15.76
C ASP A 180 -21.68 -0.60 -17.04
N PRO A 181 -22.95 -0.99 -17.02
CA PRO A 181 -23.85 -0.69 -18.14
C PRO A 181 -24.15 0.80 -18.10
N SER A 182 -23.68 1.49 -19.13
CA SER A 182 -24.02 2.87 -19.49
C SER A 182 -25.52 3.16 -19.43
#